data_fcb0c384ee53f1c90d5b55081bd88435
#
_entry.id   fcb0c384ee53f1c90d5b55081bd88435
#
_cell.length_a   1.000
_cell.length_b   1.000
_cell.length_c   1.000
_cell.angle_alpha   90.00
_cell.angle_beta   90.00
_cell.angle_gamma   90.00
#
_symmetry.space_group_name_H-M   'P 1'
#
loop_
_entity.id
_entity.type
_entity.pdbx_description
1 polymer ?
#
loop_
_entity_poly.entity_id
_entity_poly.type
_entity_poly.pdbx_seq_one_letter_code
_entity_poly.pdbx_strand_id
1 'polypeptide(L)'
;MSGSALARRQARNHARYKGRNDVNIVPMLDIFTILLFFLIFTAVFSKTHIVELNLPAQSSEPIPLPEGLVLEVVVRKNGLVVQDKNTGPLQPLPNTDHGYDFDGLSAYLSRVKAQRPDLKAATILLEQEIPYDMIVATMDAVRSFEGVLDGQPARGELFPQISLGDAPT
;
A
#
# COMPACT_ATOMS: atom_id res chain seq x y z
N MET A 1 -20.26 -80.30 -18.10
CA MET A 1 -19.65 -79.83 -16.84
C MET A 1 -18.43 -78.91 -17.12
N SER A 2 -18.58 -77.75 -17.83
CA SER A 2 -17.44 -76.87 -18.19
C SER A 2 -17.59 -75.44 -17.70
N GLY A 3 -18.53 -75.15 -16.78
CA GLY A 3 -18.76 -73.77 -16.28
C GLY A 3 -17.81 -73.28 -15.17
N SER A 4 -17.08 -74.18 -14.51
CA SER A 4 -16.31 -73.83 -13.31
C SER A 4 -14.92 -73.18 -13.60
N ALA A 5 -14.36 -73.41 -14.78
CA ALA A 5 -13.03 -72.87 -15.13
C ALA A 5 -13.08 -71.40 -15.56
N LEU A 6 -14.15 -71.03 -16.26
CA LEU A 6 -14.37 -69.63 -16.68
C LEU A 6 -14.72 -68.74 -15.49
N ALA A 7 -15.54 -69.18 -14.56
CA ALA A 7 -15.91 -68.50 -13.35
C ALA A 7 -14.67 -68.22 -12.43
N ARG A 8 -13.77 -69.23 -12.33
CA ARG A 8 -12.50 -69.07 -11.57
C ARG A 8 -11.52 -68.13 -12.22
N ARG A 9 -11.49 -68.03 -13.56
CA ARG A 9 -10.66 -67.02 -14.27
C ARG A 9 -11.18 -65.59 -14.10
N GLN A 10 -12.50 -65.38 -14.15
CA GLN A 10 -13.12 -64.13 -13.93
C GLN A 10 -12.94 -63.64 -12.50
N ALA A 11 -13.09 -64.51 -11.50
CA ALA A 11 -12.85 -64.18 -10.11
C ALA A 11 -11.39 -63.77 -9.82
N ARG A 12 -10.41 -64.43 -10.47
CA ARG A 12 -9.00 -64.06 -10.36
C ARG A 12 -8.67 -62.73 -11.02
N ASN A 13 -9.31 -62.36 -12.11
CA ASN A 13 -9.14 -61.09 -12.77
C ASN A 13 -9.75 -59.95 -11.93
N HIS A 14 -10.92 -60.16 -11.32
CA HIS A 14 -11.50 -59.16 -10.41
C HIS A 14 -10.69 -58.97 -9.12
N ALA A 15 -10.06 -60.03 -8.59
CA ALA A 15 -9.19 -59.91 -7.42
C ALA A 15 -7.88 -59.14 -7.69
N ARG A 16 -7.39 -59.19 -8.94
CA ARG A 16 -6.20 -58.40 -9.32
C ARG A 16 -6.50 -56.90 -9.53
N TYR A 17 -7.74 -56.54 -9.83
CA TYR A 17 -8.15 -55.14 -9.97
C TYR A 17 -8.54 -54.46 -8.66
N LYS A 18 -8.75 -55.26 -7.59
CA LYS A 18 -9.23 -54.75 -6.29
C LYS A 18 -8.13 -54.28 -5.34
N GLY A 19 -6.89 -54.16 -5.81
CA GLY A 19 -5.74 -53.98 -4.93
C GLY A 19 -4.85 -52.75 -5.20
N ARG A 20 -5.24 -51.84 -6.10
CA ARG A 20 -4.38 -50.65 -6.32
C ARG A 20 -5.26 -49.42 -6.51
N ASN A 21 -5.82 -48.95 -5.41
CA ASN A 21 -6.08 -47.52 -5.29
C ASN A 21 -4.74 -46.86 -4.99
N ASP A 22 -3.81 -46.97 -5.94
CA ASP A 22 -2.63 -46.10 -5.91
C ASP A 22 -3.18 -44.69 -6.15
N VAL A 23 -3.41 -43.97 -5.05
CA VAL A 23 -3.70 -42.53 -5.12
C VAL A 23 -2.50 -41.95 -5.83
N ASN A 24 -2.68 -41.51 -7.06
CA ASN A 24 -1.63 -40.81 -7.80
C ASN A 24 -1.34 -39.49 -7.07
N ILE A 25 -0.28 -39.50 -6.26
CA ILE A 25 0.13 -38.33 -5.48
C ILE A 25 0.77 -37.24 -6.35
N VAL A 26 1.09 -37.52 -7.60
CA VAL A 26 1.74 -36.59 -8.52
C VAL A 26 0.90 -35.31 -8.73
N PRO A 27 -0.43 -35.40 -9.02
CA PRO A 27 -1.26 -34.21 -9.14
C PRO A 27 -1.36 -33.40 -7.83
N MET A 28 -1.37 -34.09 -6.68
CA MET A 28 -1.37 -33.40 -5.39
C MET A 28 -0.05 -32.66 -5.15
N LEU A 29 1.06 -33.24 -5.55
CA LEU A 29 2.39 -32.64 -5.39
C LEU A 29 2.53 -31.42 -6.33
N ASP A 30 1.94 -31.48 -7.51
CA ASP A 30 1.91 -30.36 -8.46
C ASP A 30 1.13 -29.15 -7.91
N ILE A 31 -0.09 -29.40 -7.39
CA ILE A 31 -0.90 -28.37 -6.75
C ILE A 31 -0.15 -27.76 -5.54
N PHE A 32 0.51 -28.60 -4.74
CA PHE A 32 1.29 -28.16 -3.58
C PHE A 32 2.46 -27.27 -3.99
N THR A 33 3.15 -27.61 -5.08
CA THR A 33 4.26 -26.84 -5.62
C THR A 33 3.79 -25.49 -6.13
N ILE A 34 2.66 -25.44 -6.84
CA ILE A 34 2.07 -24.18 -7.34
C ILE A 34 1.66 -23.28 -6.16
N LEU A 35 1.00 -23.86 -5.12
CA LEU A 35 0.62 -23.11 -3.92
C LEU A 35 1.84 -22.58 -3.16
N LEU A 36 2.89 -23.38 -3.02
CA LEU A 36 4.13 -22.98 -2.37
C LEU A 36 4.79 -21.81 -3.14
N PHE A 37 4.84 -21.92 -4.46
CA PHE A 37 5.38 -20.87 -5.31
C PHE A 37 4.57 -19.58 -5.20
N PHE A 38 3.24 -19.70 -5.19
CA PHE A 38 2.35 -18.56 -5.02
C PHE A 38 2.51 -17.89 -3.65
N LEU A 39 2.67 -18.69 -2.56
CA LEU A 39 2.92 -18.15 -1.22
C LEU A 39 4.28 -17.43 -1.12
N ILE A 40 5.33 -17.98 -1.74
CA ILE A 40 6.64 -17.31 -1.80
C ILE A 40 6.53 -16.00 -2.59
N PHE A 41 5.82 -16.03 -3.72
CA PHE A 41 5.63 -14.86 -4.55
C PHE A 41 4.86 -13.76 -3.81
N THR A 42 3.77 -14.09 -3.13
CA THR A 42 3.01 -13.13 -2.32
C THR A 42 3.81 -12.62 -1.13
N ALA A 43 4.63 -13.46 -0.47
CA ALA A 43 5.48 -13.06 0.64
C ALA A 43 6.60 -12.08 0.20
N VAL A 44 7.15 -12.24 -1.00
CA VAL A 44 8.16 -11.32 -1.55
C VAL A 44 7.56 -9.95 -1.85
N PHE A 45 6.31 -9.90 -2.38
CA PHE A 45 5.62 -8.63 -2.65
C PHE A 45 5.04 -7.97 -1.39
N SER A 46 4.89 -8.72 -0.29
CA SER A 46 4.40 -8.18 0.99
C SER A 46 5.49 -7.50 1.82
N LYS A 47 6.72 -7.38 1.34
CA LYS A 47 7.74 -6.55 1.97
C LYS A 47 7.36 -5.08 1.78
N THR A 48 6.52 -4.60 2.66
CA THR A 48 6.40 -3.17 2.93
C THR A 48 7.75 -2.75 3.52
N HIS A 49 8.61 -2.17 2.70
CA HIS A 49 9.81 -1.53 3.19
C HIS A 49 9.34 -0.37 4.07
N ILE A 50 9.43 -0.58 5.38
CA ILE A 50 9.46 0.53 6.33
C ILE A 50 10.82 1.19 6.07
N VAL A 51 10.83 2.15 5.16
CA VAL A 51 11.98 3.02 4.96
C VAL A 51 12.10 3.83 6.23
N GLU A 52 13.09 3.53 7.06
CA GLU A 52 13.50 4.46 8.10
C GLU A 52 13.97 5.73 7.40
N LEU A 53 13.14 6.75 7.56
CA LEU A 53 13.33 8.05 6.94
C LEU A 53 14.52 8.73 7.60
N ASN A 54 15.71 8.60 7.03
CA ASN A 54 16.81 9.48 7.34
C ASN A 54 16.58 10.79 6.58
N LEU A 55 15.73 11.64 7.16
CA LEU A 55 15.56 13.01 6.69
C LEU A 55 16.89 13.74 6.85
N PRO A 56 17.40 14.42 5.80
CA PRO A 56 18.49 15.34 5.98
C PRO A 56 18.09 16.33 7.07
N ALA A 57 18.99 16.54 8.03
CA ALA A 57 18.80 17.41 9.19
C ALA A 57 18.63 18.87 8.77
N GLN A 58 17.47 19.21 8.24
CA GLN A 58 17.00 20.58 8.14
C GLN A 58 15.98 20.78 9.25
N SER A 59 16.44 21.49 10.29
CA SER A 59 15.69 21.99 11.45
C SER A 59 14.83 20.91 12.15
N SER A 60 15.45 20.25 13.12
CA SER A 60 14.82 19.25 14.03
C SER A 60 13.93 19.89 15.10
N GLU A 61 13.32 21.03 14.86
CA GLU A 61 12.32 21.51 15.80
C GLU A 61 11.05 20.66 15.67
N PRO A 62 10.60 20.03 16.78
CA PRO A 62 9.37 19.26 16.76
C PRO A 62 8.19 20.18 16.41
N ILE A 63 7.43 19.78 15.38
CA ILE A 63 6.21 20.48 15.01
C ILE A 63 5.18 20.16 16.10
N PRO A 64 4.47 21.16 16.66
CA PRO A 64 3.40 20.90 17.61
C PRO A 64 2.24 20.20 16.89
N LEU A 65 2.15 18.89 17.05
CA LEU A 65 1.06 18.08 16.49
C LEU A 65 0.07 17.73 17.61
N PRO A 66 -1.25 17.89 17.38
CA PRO A 66 -2.26 17.52 18.34
C PRO A 66 -2.33 16.01 18.58
N GLU A 67 -2.75 15.61 19.78
CA GLU A 67 -3.08 14.23 20.07
C GLU A 67 -4.32 13.83 19.25
N GLY A 68 -4.26 12.67 18.56
CA GLY A 68 -5.36 12.21 17.71
C GLY A 68 -5.49 12.96 16.39
N LEU A 69 -4.37 13.42 15.83
CA LEU A 69 -4.30 14.10 14.53
C LEU A 69 -5.07 13.37 13.44
N VAL A 70 -6.04 14.05 12.84
CA VAL A 70 -6.73 13.66 11.61
C VAL A 70 -6.26 14.59 10.50
N LEU A 71 -5.28 14.11 9.75
CA LEU A 71 -4.58 14.90 8.75
C LEU A 71 -5.46 15.22 7.55
N GLU A 72 -5.60 16.50 7.25
CA GLU A 72 -6.29 17.00 6.06
C GLU A 72 -5.37 17.95 5.28
N VAL A 73 -5.41 17.83 3.96
CA VAL A 73 -4.74 18.74 3.03
C VAL A 73 -5.80 19.44 2.21
N VAL A 74 -5.98 20.71 2.43
CA VAL A 74 -6.95 21.54 1.71
C VAL A 74 -6.28 22.16 0.50
N VAL A 75 -6.84 21.90 -0.67
CA VAL A 75 -6.39 22.49 -1.95
C VAL A 75 -7.32 23.62 -2.31
N ARG A 76 -6.77 24.85 -2.34
CA ARG A 76 -7.47 26.06 -2.72
C ARG A 76 -6.82 26.70 -3.94
N LYS A 77 -7.50 27.59 -4.62
CA LYS A 77 -6.95 28.31 -5.78
C LYS A 77 -5.69 29.11 -5.46
N ASN A 78 -5.55 29.57 -4.23
CA ASN A 78 -4.43 30.40 -3.76
C ASN A 78 -3.34 29.65 -3.00
N GLY A 79 -3.42 28.35 -2.86
CA GLY A 79 -2.41 27.55 -2.17
C GLY A 79 -2.95 26.28 -1.53
N LEU A 80 -2.04 25.60 -0.82
CA LEU A 80 -2.34 24.42 -0.05
C LEU A 80 -2.38 24.78 1.45
N VAL A 81 -3.17 24.08 2.22
CA VAL A 81 -3.20 24.20 3.68
C VAL A 81 -3.20 22.81 4.29
N VAL A 82 -2.18 22.51 5.09
CA VAL A 82 -2.21 21.30 5.92
C VAL A 82 -2.91 21.65 7.23
N GLN A 83 -3.92 20.87 7.58
CA GLN A 83 -4.71 21.09 8.79
C GLN A 83 -5.00 19.79 9.52
N ASP A 84 -5.36 19.90 10.78
CA ASP A 84 -6.03 18.88 11.55
C ASP A 84 -7.53 19.14 11.53
N LYS A 85 -8.31 18.11 11.28
CA LYS A 85 -9.77 18.20 11.28
C LYS A 85 -10.35 18.79 12.56
N ASN A 86 -9.71 18.52 13.72
CA ASN A 86 -10.22 18.89 15.02
C ASN A 86 -9.73 20.24 15.52
N THR A 87 -8.46 20.57 15.22
CA THR A 87 -7.81 21.78 15.75
C THR A 87 -7.62 22.88 14.71
N GLY A 88 -7.81 22.57 13.42
CA GLY A 88 -7.73 23.55 12.34
C GLY A 88 -6.37 23.62 11.66
N PRO A 89 -6.02 24.77 11.04
CA PRO A 89 -4.84 24.93 10.22
C PRO A 89 -3.54 24.71 11.00
N LEU A 90 -2.64 23.89 10.45
CA LEU A 90 -1.30 23.63 10.97
C LEU A 90 -0.23 24.37 10.17
N GLN A 91 -0.28 24.26 8.84
CA GLN A 91 0.71 24.84 7.94
C GLN A 91 0.05 25.36 6.65
N PRO A 92 0.00 26.67 6.46
CA PRO A 92 -0.35 27.26 5.16
C PRO A 92 0.85 27.20 4.21
N LEU A 93 0.59 26.87 2.95
CA LEU A 93 1.56 26.79 1.86
C LEU A 93 1.00 27.60 0.69
N PRO A 94 1.33 28.89 0.59
CA PRO A 94 0.87 29.75 -0.49
C PRO A 94 1.48 29.29 -1.83
N ASN A 95 0.82 29.64 -2.93
CA ASN A 95 1.36 29.38 -4.26
C ASN A 95 2.72 30.06 -4.45
N THR A 96 3.59 29.38 -5.17
CA THR A 96 4.88 29.91 -5.64
C THR A 96 4.73 30.48 -7.05
N ASP A 97 5.81 31.10 -7.60
CA ASP A 97 5.84 31.58 -8.99
C ASP A 97 5.62 30.43 -10.03
N HIS A 98 5.79 29.18 -9.61
CA HIS A 98 5.60 27.97 -10.43
C HIS A 98 4.28 27.23 -10.16
N GLY A 99 3.38 27.77 -9.35
CA GLY A 99 2.12 27.18 -8.95
C GLY A 99 2.11 26.68 -7.50
N TYR A 100 1.44 25.57 -7.22
CA TYR A 100 1.35 25.02 -5.87
C TYR A 100 2.71 24.56 -5.33
N ASP A 101 2.97 24.83 -4.06
CA ASP A 101 4.20 24.44 -3.36
C ASP A 101 4.13 22.96 -2.92
N PHE A 102 4.31 22.04 -3.86
CA PHE A 102 4.35 20.60 -3.59
C PHE A 102 5.61 20.16 -2.84
N ASP A 103 6.73 20.88 -3.04
CA ASP A 103 7.98 20.60 -2.35
C ASP A 103 7.84 20.91 -0.86
N GLY A 104 7.28 22.09 -0.55
CA GLY A 104 6.95 22.47 0.82
C GLY A 104 5.94 21.52 1.48
N LEU A 105 4.93 21.09 0.73
CA LEU A 105 3.97 20.10 1.21
C LEU A 105 4.65 18.77 1.56
N SER A 106 5.44 18.23 0.64
CA SER A 106 6.14 16.95 0.83
C SER A 106 7.13 17.02 2.00
N ALA A 107 7.88 18.13 2.12
CA ALA A 107 8.80 18.35 3.25
C ALA A 107 8.06 18.43 4.59
N TYR A 108 6.90 19.11 4.65
CA TYR A 108 6.11 19.18 5.88
C TYR A 108 5.50 17.82 6.25
N LEU A 109 4.91 17.13 5.29
CA LEU A 109 4.30 15.82 5.49
C LEU A 109 5.33 14.76 5.91
N SER A 110 6.55 14.82 5.40
CA SER A 110 7.66 13.97 5.82
C SER A 110 8.01 14.18 7.31
N ARG A 111 8.01 15.43 7.78
CA ARG A 111 8.21 15.74 9.22
C ARG A 111 7.06 15.24 10.08
N VAL A 112 5.81 15.40 9.62
CA VAL A 112 4.63 14.82 10.29
C VAL A 112 4.76 13.31 10.40
N LYS A 113 5.15 12.65 9.31
CA LYS A 113 5.35 11.19 9.28
C LYS A 113 6.45 10.71 10.21
N ALA A 114 7.55 11.45 10.32
CA ALA A 114 8.65 11.13 11.24
C ALA A 114 8.21 11.18 12.71
N GLN A 115 7.33 12.12 13.07
CA GLN A 115 6.79 12.24 14.44
C GLN A 115 5.63 11.27 14.71
N ARG A 116 4.87 10.92 13.68
CA ARG A 116 3.70 10.03 13.75
C ARG A 116 3.78 8.92 12.71
N PRO A 117 4.68 7.96 12.88
CA PRO A 117 4.88 6.85 11.92
C PRO A 117 3.66 5.93 11.80
N ASP A 118 2.82 5.89 12.83
CA ASP A 118 1.56 5.16 12.90
C ASP A 118 0.46 5.73 11.98
N LEU A 119 0.54 7.02 11.64
CA LEU A 119 -0.45 7.67 10.79
C LEU A 119 -0.32 7.22 9.33
N LYS A 120 -1.38 6.58 8.79
CA LYS A 120 -1.42 6.05 7.42
C LYS A 120 -2.46 6.71 6.54
N ALA A 121 -3.39 7.43 7.16
CA ALA A 121 -4.52 8.05 6.48
C ALA A 121 -4.32 9.57 6.34
N ALA A 122 -4.73 10.12 5.21
CA ALA A 122 -4.84 11.55 4.96
C ALA A 122 -6.09 11.84 4.13
N THR A 123 -6.74 12.95 4.37
CA THR A 123 -7.89 13.41 3.57
C THR A 123 -7.46 14.62 2.75
N ILE A 124 -7.76 14.61 1.47
CA ILE A 124 -7.55 15.77 0.60
C ILE A 124 -8.91 16.43 0.38
N LEU A 125 -9.02 17.68 0.78
CA LEU A 125 -10.22 18.51 0.62
C LEU A 125 -10.00 19.48 -0.55
N LEU A 126 -10.90 19.45 -1.51
CA LEU A 126 -10.78 20.19 -2.76
C LEU A 126 -11.76 21.35 -2.78
N GLU A 127 -11.28 22.55 -3.09
CA GLU A 127 -12.13 23.67 -3.44
C GLU A 127 -12.76 23.44 -4.84
N GLN A 128 -13.89 24.08 -5.10
CA GLN A 128 -14.54 23.97 -6.41
C GLN A 128 -13.62 24.47 -7.52
N GLU A 129 -13.73 23.83 -8.71
CA GLU A 129 -12.97 24.19 -9.92
C GLU A 129 -11.45 23.96 -9.85
N ILE A 130 -10.94 23.08 -8.96
CA ILE A 130 -9.54 22.65 -9.00
C ILE A 130 -9.33 21.72 -10.20
N PRO A 131 -8.36 21.99 -11.09
CA PRO A 131 -8.06 21.14 -12.23
C PRO A 131 -7.65 19.73 -11.80
N TYR A 132 -8.02 18.72 -12.59
CA TYR A 132 -7.78 17.32 -12.26
C TYR A 132 -6.29 16.96 -12.13
N ASP A 133 -5.43 17.57 -12.96
CA ASP A 133 -3.99 17.40 -12.89
C ASP A 133 -3.40 17.85 -11.53
N MET A 134 -3.95 18.94 -10.97
CA MET A 134 -3.57 19.41 -9.63
C MET A 134 -4.03 18.45 -8.53
N ILE A 135 -5.18 17.80 -8.71
CA ILE A 135 -5.65 16.79 -7.77
C ILE A 135 -4.68 15.60 -7.76
N VAL A 136 -4.32 15.12 -8.95
CA VAL A 136 -3.39 13.98 -9.07
C VAL A 136 -2.00 14.33 -8.50
N ALA A 137 -1.47 15.53 -8.81
CA ALA A 137 -0.20 15.98 -8.27
C ALA A 137 -0.22 16.08 -6.73
N THR A 138 -1.33 16.57 -6.16
CA THR A 138 -1.50 16.62 -4.70
C THR A 138 -1.55 15.21 -4.10
N MET A 139 -2.27 14.29 -4.73
CA MET A 139 -2.32 12.89 -4.28
C MET A 139 -0.93 12.24 -4.28
N ASP A 140 -0.14 12.47 -5.32
CA ASP A 140 1.23 11.95 -5.41
C ASP A 140 2.12 12.55 -4.32
N ALA A 141 2.05 13.85 -4.08
CA ALA A 141 2.81 14.53 -3.03
C ALA A 141 2.41 14.08 -1.60
N VAL A 142 1.13 13.75 -1.38
CA VAL A 142 0.64 13.23 -0.09
C VAL A 142 1.00 11.76 0.10
N ARG A 143 1.00 10.99 -0.99
CA ARG A 143 1.22 9.55 -0.94
C ARG A 143 2.68 9.17 -0.78
N SER A 144 3.59 9.90 -1.41
CA SER A 144 5.00 9.53 -1.47
C SER A 144 5.90 10.76 -1.42
N PHE A 145 7.12 10.55 -0.99
CA PHE A 145 8.18 11.55 -1.06
C PHE A 145 9.39 10.96 -1.80
N GLU A 146 10.16 11.83 -2.39
CA GLU A 146 11.45 11.50 -2.96
C GLU A 146 12.53 11.82 -1.94
N GLY A 147 13.35 10.84 -1.59
CA GLY A 147 14.44 10.96 -0.66
C GLY A 147 15.69 10.26 -1.16
N VAL A 148 16.77 10.32 -0.39
CA VAL A 148 18.01 9.60 -0.70
C VAL A 148 18.22 8.54 0.37
N LEU A 149 18.28 7.27 -0.05
CA LEU A 149 18.63 6.15 0.80
C LEU A 149 19.98 5.57 0.33
N ASP A 150 20.96 5.51 1.22
CA ASP A 150 22.32 5.01 0.91
C ASP A 150 22.97 5.70 -0.31
N GLY A 151 22.70 7.00 -0.50
CA GLY A 151 23.26 7.76 -1.62
C GLY A 151 22.54 7.56 -2.97
N GLN A 152 21.45 6.79 -2.99
CA GLN A 152 20.62 6.59 -4.18
C GLN A 152 19.23 7.24 -3.99
N PRO A 153 18.64 7.81 -5.05
CA PRO A 153 17.29 8.34 -4.98
C PRO A 153 16.31 7.21 -4.65
N ALA A 154 15.59 7.36 -3.58
CA ALA A 154 14.57 6.40 -3.12
C ALA A 154 13.23 7.12 -2.95
N ARG A 155 12.16 6.45 -3.37
CA ARG A 155 10.80 6.93 -3.15
C ARG A 155 10.22 6.21 -1.93
N GLY A 156 9.86 6.98 -0.91
CA GLY A 156 9.22 6.47 0.31
C GLY A 156 7.71 6.72 0.30
N GLU A 157 6.96 5.88 1.01
CA GLU A 157 5.51 6.02 1.16
C GLU A 157 5.19 6.82 2.42
N LEU A 158 4.36 7.87 2.30
CA LEU A 158 3.91 8.72 3.41
C LEU A 158 2.54 8.25 3.94
N PHE A 159 1.48 8.58 3.20
CA PHE A 159 0.10 8.30 3.59
C PHE A 159 -0.61 7.50 2.48
N PRO A 160 -0.58 6.17 2.54
CA PRO A 160 -1.16 5.32 1.49
C PRO A 160 -2.69 5.37 1.43
N GLN A 161 -3.34 5.69 2.55
CA GLN A 161 -4.80 5.73 2.65
C GLN A 161 -5.30 7.16 2.44
N ILE A 162 -5.57 7.49 1.17
CA ILE A 162 -6.04 8.82 0.80
C ILE A 162 -7.55 8.79 0.58
N SER A 163 -8.24 9.74 1.22
CA SER A 163 -9.67 10.04 0.97
C SER A 163 -9.80 11.40 0.32
N LEU A 164 -10.77 11.55 -0.59
CA LEU A 164 -11.09 12.83 -1.21
C LEU A 164 -12.42 13.36 -0.65
N GLY A 165 -12.52 14.66 -0.50
CA GLY A 165 -13.72 15.36 -0.06
C GLY A 165 -13.76 16.80 -0.57
N ASP A 166 -14.88 17.47 -0.31
CA ASP A 166 -15.05 18.87 -0.65
C ASP A 166 -14.50 19.76 0.47
N ALA A 167 -13.81 20.83 0.10
CA ALA A 167 -13.35 21.82 1.07
C ALA A 167 -14.54 22.61 1.61
N PRO A 168 -14.58 22.88 2.93
CA PRO A 168 -15.58 23.78 3.48
C PRO A 168 -15.41 25.18 2.89
N THR A 169 -16.55 25.77 2.51
CA THR A 169 -16.66 27.15 1.97
C THR A 169 -16.33 28.17 3.04
#